data_ad99de9439f49d7ad3fc2968af06501b
#
_entry.id   ad99de9439f49d7ad3fc2968af06501b
#
_cell.length_a   1.000
_cell.length_b   1.000
_cell.length_c   1.000
_cell.angle_alpha   90.00
_cell.angle_beta   90.00
_cell.angle_gamma   90.00
#
_symmetry.space_group_name_H-M   'P 1'
#
loop_
_entity.id
_entity.type
_entity.pdbx_description
1 polymer ?
#
loop_
_entity_poly.entity_id
_entity_poly.type
_entity_poly.pdbx_seq_one_letter_code
_entity_poly.pdbx_strand_id
1 'polypeptide(L)'
;MTTPPASFGQFGQALAFAERALTATLRQHLAERETTPETWYALQLIATRGPRLAREALSRDLEGSPALNADSTRELLARLKDEGLIRGDSEIDLTSEGETLHRSLREHIAGPRDRLLGQFDIEDIDTTVRTLQAITQT
;
A
#
# COMPACT_ATOMS: atom_id res chain seq x y z
N MET A 1 -31.75 22.81 -10.89
CA MET A 1 -30.40 22.26 -10.77
C MET A 1 -29.96 22.35 -9.31
N THR A 2 -29.54 21.26 -8.72
CA THR A 2 -29.16 21.22 -7.32
C THR A 2 -27.67 21.52 -7.17
N THR A 3 -27.32 22.41 -6.24
CA THR A 3 -25.93 22.71 -5.93
C THR A 3 -25.32 21.53 -5.16
N PRO A 4 -24.13 21.01 -5.59
CA PRO A 4 -23.49 19.92 -4.86
C PRO A 4 -23.13 20.34 -3.43
N PRO A 5 -23.10 19.40 -2.48
CA PRO A 5 -22.64 19.71 -1.12
C PRO A 5 -21.21 20.25 -1.11
N ALA A 6 -20.91 21.11 -0.14
CA ALA A 6 -19.55 21.66 0.01
C ALA A 6 -18.51 20.55 0.20
N SER A 7 -18.89 19.42 0.82
CA SER A 7 -18.00 18.29 1.05
C SER A 7 -17.46 17.71 -0.26
N PHE A 8 -18.18 17.81 -1.37
CA PHE A 8 -17.69 17.32 -2.66
C PHE A 8 -16.42 18.05 -3.10
N GLY A 9 -16.40 19.38 -2.93
CA GLY A 9 -15.21 20.17 -3.25
C GLY A 9 -14.04 19.93 -2.30
N GLN A 10 -14.32 19.47 -1.09
CA GLN A 10 -13.31 19.21 -0.08
C GLN A 10 -12.79 17.78 -0.12
N PHE A 11 -13.50 16.88 -0.77
CA PHE A 11 -13.21 15.44 -0.71
C PHE A 11 -11.79 15.11 -1.19
N GLY A 12 -11.42 15.59 -2.37
CA GLY A 12 -10.09 15.29 -2.94
C GLY A 12 -8.96 15.83 -2.08
N GLN A 13 -9.12 17.05 -1.56
CA GLN A 13 -8.11 17.66 -0.70
C GLN A 13 -8.00 16.92 0.63
N ALA A 14 -9.11 16.58 1.24
CA ALA A 14 -9.13 15.82 2.49
C ALA A 14 -8.46 14.47 2.32
N LEU A 15 -8.77 13.79 1.22
CA LEU A 15 -8.15 12.50 0.90
C LEU A 15 -6.64 12.64 0.71
N ALA A 16 -6.20 13.68 -0.02
CA ALA A 16 -4.79 13.92 -0.26
C ALA A 16 -4.03 14.19 1.05
N PHE A 17 -4.60 15.02 1.92
CA PHE A 17 -3.97 15.32 3.21
C PHE A 17 -3.93 14.08 4.11
N ALA A 18 -5.01 13.30 4.15
CA ALA A 18 -5.07 12.07 4.94
C ALA A 18 -4.03 11.06 4.43
N GLU A 19 -3.92 10.91 3.12
CA GLU A 19 -2.95 10.01 2.49
C GLU A 19 -1.52 10.40 2.85
N ARG A 20 -1.20 11.69 2.79
CA ARG A 20 0.14 12.19 3.15
C ARG A 20 0.46 11.92 4.63
N ALA A 21 -0.51 12.17 5.51
CA ALA A 21 -0.33 11.95 6.94
C ALA A 21 -0.12 10.47 7.25
N LEU A 22 -0.93 9.60 6.64
CA LEU A 22 -0.82 8.15 6.83
C LEU A 22 0.50 7.62 6.27
N THR A 23 0.91 8.11 5.11
CA THR A 23 2.17 7.68 4.48
C THR A 23 3.37 8.13 5.30
N ALA A 24 3.34 9.36 5.84
CA ALA A 24 4.43 9.84 6.70
C ALA A 24 4.58 8.99 7.96
N THR A 25 3.46 8.63 8.59
CA THR A 25 3.45 7.77 9.75
C THR A 25 3.94 6.36 9.41
N LEU A 26 3.46 5.82 8.29
CA LEU A 26 3.88 4.52 7.80
C LEU A 26 5.39 4.50 7.53
N ARG A 27 5.91 5.52 6.87
CA ARG A 27 7.35 5.64 6.58
C ARG A 27 8.17 5.62 7.86
N GLN A 28 7.71 6.34 8.88
CA GLN A 28 8.40 6.39 10.17
C GLN A 28 8.45 5.02 10.84
N HIS A 29 7.32 4.31 10.87
CA HIS A 29 7.27 2.97 11.47
C HIS A 29 8.06 1.94 10.69
N LEU A 30 8.05 2.02 9.36
CA LEU A 30 8.82 1.11 8.52
C LEU A 30 10.33 1.37 8.66
N ALA A 31 10.73 2.63 8.85
CA ALA A 31 12.14 2.96 9.06
C ALA A 31 12.70 2.29 10.32
N GLU A 32 11.87 2.07 11.34
CA GLU A 32 12.27 1.34 12.54
C GLU A 32 12.66 -0.11 12.24
N ARG A 33 12.23 -0.63 11.10
CA ARG A 33 12.55 -1.97 10.60
C ARG A 33 13.43 -1.92 9.35
N GLU A 34 14.08 -0.79 9.11
CA GLU A 34 14.98 -0.59 7.97
C GLU A 34 14.31 -0.87 6.62
N THR A 35 13.03 -0.51 6.51
CA THR A 35 12.19 -0.76 5.33
C THR A 35 11.55 0.53 4.87
N THR A 36 11.13 0.56 3.60
CA THR A 36 10.46 1.70 2.98
C THR A 36 9.01 1.36 2.63
N PRO A 37 8.13 2.39 2.45
CA PRO A 37 6.77 2.15 1.98
C PRO A 37 6.72 1.41 0.64
N GLU A 38 7.63 1.70 -0.28
CA GLU A 38 7.67 1.05 -1.60
C GLU A 38 7.90 -0.45 -1.47
N THR A 39 8.85 -0.84 -0.61
CA THR A 39 9.10 -2.26 -0.31
C THR A 39 7.87 -2.91 0.33
N TRP A 40 7.28 -2.23 1.30
CA TRP A 40 6.07 -2.74 1.97
C TRP A 40 4.92 -2.94 0.99
N TYR A 41 4.65 -1.96 0.12
CA TYR A 41 3.58 -2.08 -0.87
C TYR A 41 3.82 -3.23 -1.83
N ALA A 42 5.05 -3.43 -2.29
CA ALA A 42 5.38 -4.54 -3.18
C ALA A 42 5.11 -5.88 -2.50
N LEU A 43 5.59 -6.06 -1.27
CA LEU A 43 5.37 -7.30 -0.52
C LEU A 43 3.88 -7.54 -0.27
N GLN A 44 3.14 -6.49 0.07
CA GLN A 44 1.71 -6.57 0.34
C GLN A 44 0.92 -6.97 -0.92
N LEU A 45 1.23 -6.38 -2.06
CA LEU A 45 0.57 -6.73 -3.32
C LEU A 45 0.84 -8.19 -3.70
N ILE A 46 2.08 -8.64 -3.58
CA ILE A 46 2.42 -10.02 -3.90
C ILE A 46 1.72 -10.98 -2.94
N ALA A 47 1.69 -10.65 -1.66
CA ALA A 47 1.04 -11.48 -0.65
C ALA A 47 -0.46 -11.61 -0.85
N THR A 48 -1.13 -10.50 -1.25
CA THR A 48 -2.59 -10.47 -1.34
C THR A 48 -3.11 -10.93 -2.69
N ARG A 49 -2.34 -10.76 -3.77
CA ARG A 49 -2.75 -11.12 -5.14
C ARG A 49 -2.13 -12.40 -5.66
N GLY A 50 -1.10 -12.91 -4.96
CA GLY A 50 -0.51 -14.19 -5.32
C GLY A 50 -1.44 -15.36 -5.02
N PRO A 51 -1.04 -16.59 -5.35
CA PRO A 51 0.26 -16.94 -5.93
C PRO A 51 0.37 -16.57 -7.41
N ARG A 52 1.61 -16.54 -7.89
CA ARG A 52 1.96 -16.33 -9.30
C ARG A 52 1.39 -15.03 -9.86
N LEU A 53 1.67 -13.94 -9.16
CA LEU A 53 1.26 -12.61 -9.61
C LEU A 53 2.06 -12.22 -10.87
N ALA A 54 1.35 -11.85 -11.93
CA ALA A 54 2.01 -11.43 -13.17
C ALA A 54 2.86 -10.18 -12.92
N ARG A 55 4.12 -10.21 -13.37
CA ARG A 55 5.05 -9.11 -13.18
C ARG A 55 4.50 -7.80 -13.75
N GLU A 56 3.83 -7.86 -14.89
CA GLU A 56 3.24 -6.67 -15.52
C GLU A 56 2.16 -6.05 -14.65
N ALA A 57 1.32 -6.87 -14.01
CA ALA A 57 0.28 -6.39 -13.13
C ALA A 57 0.87 -5.74 -11.89
N LEU A 58 1.89 -6.36 -11.30
CA LEU A 58 2.59 -5.82 -10.14
C LEU A 58 3.25 -4.48 -10.49
N SER A 59 3.95 -4.41 -11.61
CA SER A 59 4.63 -3.19 -12.04
C SER A 59 3.63 -2.06 -12.27
N ARG A 60 2.50 -2.36 -12.92
CA ARG A 60 1.44 -1.37 -13.18
C ARG A 60 0.89 -0.79 -11.89
N ASP A 61 0.63 -1.65 -10.90
CA ASP A 61 0.09 -1.21 -9.62
C ASP A 61 1.11 -0.39 -8.83
N LEU A 62 2.38 -0.76 -8.87
CA LEU A 62 3.44 0.00 -8.20
C LEU A 62 3.65 1.36 -8.87
N GLU A 63 3.64 1.38 -10.20
CA GLU A 63 3.81 2.62 -10.97
C GLU A 63 2.63 3.57 -10.82
N GLY A 64 1.50 3.10 -10.32
CA GLY A 64 0.38 3.95 -9.96
C GLY A 64 0.68 4.88 -8.78
N SER A 65 1.71 4.57 -8.00
CA SER A 65 2.17 5.43 -6.92
C SER A 65 2.99 6.60 -7.49
N PRO A 66 2.79 7.84 -7.00
CA PRO A 66 3.61 8.97 -7.45
C PRO A 66 5.10 8.81 -7.19
N ALA A 67 5.48 7.95 -6.24
CA ALA A 67 6.88 7.75 -5.86
C ALA A 67 7.63 6.83 -6.80
N LEU A 68 6.93 6.07 -7.65
CA LEU A 68 7.54 5.05 -8.49
C LEU A 68 7.23 5.28 -9.96
N ASN A 69 8.28 5.30 -10.77
CA ASN A 69 8.18 5.25 -12.24
C ASN A 69 8.65 3.88 -12.71
N ALA A 70 8.70 3.67 -14.04
CA ALA A 70 9.09 2.38 -14.61
C ALA A 70 10.50 1.96 -14.20
N ASP A 71 11.45 2.90 -14.17
CA ASP A 71 12.84 2.60 -13.84
C ASP A 71 12.99 2.25 -12.35
N SER A 72 12.40 3.06 -11.46
CA SER A 72 12.50 2.80 -10.02
C SER A 72 11.75 1.54 -9.62
N THR A 73 10.67 1.20 -10.32
CA THR A 73 9.95 -0.06 -10.10
C THR A 73 10.83 -1.25 -10.47
N ARG A 74 11.52 -1.20 -11.62
CA ARG A 74 12.45 -2.26 -12.00
C ARG A 74 13.58 -2.41 -11.00
N GLU A 75 14.13 -1.30 -10.54
CA GLU A 75 15.19 -1.31 -9.54
C GLU A 75 14.71 -1.91 -8.21
N LEU A 76 13.49 -1.58 -7.80
CA LEU A 76 12.89 -2.13 -6.59
C LEU A 76 12.73 -3.65 -6.70
N LEU A 77 12.16 -4.14 -7.80
CA LEU A 77 11.95 -5.57 -7.98
C LEU A 77 13.27 -6.33 -8.09
N ALA A 78 14.27 -5.76 -8.76
CA ALA A 78 15.60 -6.37 -8.84
C ALA A 78 16.25 -6.48 -7.47
N ARG A 79 16.14 -5.41 -6.66
CA ARG A 79 16.68 -5.41 -5.31
C ARG A 79 16.00 -6.44 -4.42
N LEU A 80 14.66 -6.53 -4.48
CA LEU A 80 13.93 -7.51 -3.69
C LEU A 80 14.30 -8.95 -4.07
N LYS A 81 14.54 -9.19 -5.36
CA LYS A 81 14.98 -10.50 -5.83
C LYS A 81 16.40 -10.79 -5.33
N ASP A 82 17.31 -9.82 -5.42
CA ASP A 82 18.69 -9.97 -4.95
C ASP A 82 18.75 -10.21 -3.43
N GLU A 83 17.84 -9.60 -2.68
CA GLU A 83 17.75 -9.79 -1.24
C GLU A 83 17.07 -11.10 -0.85
N GLY A 84 16.60 -11.86 -1.82
CA GLY A 84 15.96 -13.15 -1.57
C GLY A 84 14.54 -13.06 -1.03
N LEU A 85 13.86 -11.93 -1.25
CA LEU A 85 12.49 -11.73 -0.74
C LEU A 85 11.42 -12.14 -1.74
N ILE A 86 11.72 -12.07 -3.03
CA ILE A 86 10.81 -12.49 -4.09
C ILE A 86 11.54 -13.41 -5.07
N ARG A 87 10.75 -14.17 -5.84
CA ARG A 87 11.27 -15.08 -6.86
C ARG A 87 10.39 -15.02 -8.11
N GLY A 88 10.95 -15.47 -9.21
CA GLY A 88 10.26 -15.55 -10.50
C GLY A 88 10.63 -14.40 -11.43
N ASP A 89 10.24 -14.51 -12.70
CA ASP A 89 10.49 -13.51 -13.72
C ASP A 89 9.20 -12.94 -14.29
N SER A 90 8.41 -13.75 -15.00
CA SER A 90 7.12 -13.31 -15.54
C SER A 90 6.00 -13.42 -14.51
N GLU A 91 6.13 -14.34 -13.56
CA GLU A 91 5.22 -14.49 -12.44
C GLU A 91 6.03 -14.38 -11.15
N ILE A 92 5.56 -13.56 -10.23
CA ILE A 92 6.29 -13.22 -9.02
C ILE A 92 5.60 -13.83 -7.79
N ASP A 93 6.41 -14.42 -6.91
CA ASP A 93 5.97 -14.93 -5.62
C ASP A 93 6.91 -14.47 -4.52
N LEU A 94 6.42 -14.46 -3.29
CA LEU A 94 7.27 -14.27 -2.12
C LEU A 94 8.07 -15.55 -1.86
N THR A 95 9.31 -15.39 -1.44
CA THR A 95 10.09 -16.50 -0.86
C THR A 95 9.65 -16.69 0.58
N SER A 96 10.18 -17.74 1.25
CA SER A 96 9.94 -17.93 2.68
C SER A 96 10.40 -16.72 3.48
N GLU A 97 11.54 -16.16 3.13
CA GLU A 97 12.08 -14.94 3.76
C GLU A 97 11.17 -13.74 3.51
N GLY A 98 10.62 -13.62 2.29
CA GLY A 98 9.68 -12.57 1.95
C GLY A 98 8.38 -12.68 2.73
N GLU A 99 7.86 -13.88 2.90
CA GLU A 99 6.65 -14.11 3.69
C GLU A 99 6.88 -13.75 5.16
N THR A 100 8.04 -14.12 5.71
CA THR A 100 8.40 -13.83 7.09
C THR A 100 8.51 -12.31 7.30
N LEU A 101 9.19 -11.62 6.39
CA LEU A 101 9.31 -10.16 6.48
C LEU A 101 7.94 -9.48 6.37
N HIS A 102 7.12 -9.91 5.41
CA HIS A 102 5.77 -9.36 5.23
C HIS A 102 4.95 -9.50 6.51
N ARG A 103 4.98 -10.67 7.12
CA ARG A 103 4.25 -10.93 8.37
C ARG A 103 4.74 -10.03 9.51
N SER A 104 6.06 -9.93 9.65
CA SER A 104 6.68 -9.11 10.69
C SER A 104 6.31 -7.63 10.53
N LEU A 105 6.37 -7.11 9.30
CA LEU A 105 6.01 -5.72 9.03
C LEU A 105 4.52 -5.48 9.26
N ARG A 106 3.67 -6.41 8.85
CA ARG A 106 2.23 -6.29 9.07
C ARG A 106 1.91 -6.19 10.56
N GLU A 107 2.53 -7.02 11.37
CA GLU A 107 2.34 -6.99 12.82
C GLU A 107 2.87 -5.68 13.43
N HIS A 108 4.01 -5.21 12.96
CA HIS A 108 4.61 -3.97 13.45
C HIS A 108 3.74 -2.75 13.13
N ILE A 109 3.13 -2.73 11.95
CA ILE A 109 2.28 -1.63 11.50
C ILE A 109 0.91 -1.67 12.17
N ALA A 110 0.40 -2.85 12.48
CA ALA A 110 -0.97 -3.03 12.98
C ALA A 110 -1.23 -2.28 14.28
N GLY A 111 -0.28 -2.25 15.21
CA GLY A 111 -0.45 -1.57 16.48
C GLY A 111 -0.75 -0.08 16.34
N PRO A 112 0.14 0.70 15.69
CA PRO A 112 -0.11 2.13 15.47
C PRO A 112 -1.37 2.40 14.65
N ARG A 113 -1.62 1.59 13.62
CA ARG A 113 -2.82 1.72 12.79
C ARG A 113 -4.08 1.55 13.62
N ASP A 114 -4.12 0.51 14.44
CA ASP A 114 -5.31 0.20 15.23
C ASP A 114 -5.55 1.27 16.30
N ARG A 115 -4.49 1.84 16.87
CA ARG A 115 -4.62 2.94 17.82
C ARG A 115 -5.17 4.20 17.16
N LEU A 116 -4.71 4.50 15.96
CA LEU A 116 -5.21 5.66 15.21
C LEU A 116 -6.66 5.48 14.81
N LEU A 117 -6.97 4.39 14.13
CA LEU A 117 -8.31 4.16 13.59
C LEU A 117 -9.33 3.87 14.69
N GLY A 118 -8.89 3.32 15.82
CA GLY A 118 -9.76 3.05 16.96
C GLY A 118 -10.31 4.29 17.65
N GLN A 119 -9.80 5.48 17.31
CA GLN A 119 -10.32 6.74 17.84
C GLN A 119 -11.62 7.16 17.14
N PHE A 120 -11.95 6.55 16.03
CA PHE A 120 -13.10 6.91 15.21
C PHE A 120 -14.19 5.84 15.33
N ASP A 121 -15.42 6.23 14.98
CA ASP A 121 -16.54 5.29 14.93
C ASP A 121 -16.27 4.24 13.85
N ILE A 122 -16.43 2.97 14.20
CA ILE A 122 -16.18 1.86 13.27
C ILE A 122 -17.08 1.94 12.04
N GLU A 123 -18.32 2.42 12.20
CA GLU A 123 -19.23 2.56 11.06
C GLU A 123 -18.72 3.62 10.08
N ASP A 124 -18.12 4.69 10.59
CA ASP A 124 -17.53 5.72 9.74
C ASP A 124 -16.33 5.17 8.97
N ILE A 125 -15.49 4.37 9.63
CA ILE A 125 -14.35 3.73 8.98
C ILE A 125 -14.84 2.78 7.87
N ASP A 126 -15.80 1.93 8.19
CA ASP A 126 -16.34 0.97 7.23
C ASP A 126 -16.96 1.67 6.01
N THR A 127 -17.72 2.73 6.24
CA THR A 127 -18.33 3.52 5.17
C THR A 127 -17.26 4.18 4.31
N THR A 128 -16.24 4.74 4.94
CA THR A 128 -15.11 5.38 4.23
C THR A 128 -14.41 4.37 3.33
N VAL A 129 -14.10 3.18 3.85
CA VAL A 129 -13.46 2.12 3.07
C VAL A 129 -14.32 1.74 1.87
N ARG A 130 -15.62 1.51 2.08
CA ARG A 130 -16.54 1.15 0.98
C ARG A 130 -16.59 2.24 -0.08
N THR A 131 -16.65 3.50 0.32
CA THR A 131 -16.70 4.63 -0.61
C THR A 131 -15.43 4.70 -1.45
N LEU A 132 -14.26 4.58 -0.81
CA LEU A 132 -12.98 4.61 -1.51
C LEU A 132 -12.85 3.44 -2.49
N GLN A 133 -13.29 2.25 -2.09
CA GLN A 133 -13.28 1.09 -2.96
C GLN A 133 -14.19 1.28 -4.17
N ALA A 134 -15.38 1.86 -3.96
CA ALA A 134 -16.32 2.14 -5.05
C ALA A 134 -15.74 3.15 -6.06
N ILE A 135 -15.05 4.17 -5.56
CA ILE A 135 -14.38 5.16 -6.43
C ILE A 135 -13.32 4.48 -7.30
N THR A 136 -12.57 3.56 -6.72
CA THR A 136 -11.50 2.85 -7.43
C THR A 136 -12.05 1.98 -8.57
N GLN A 137 -13.29 1.54 -8.48
CA GLN A 137 -13.92 0.65 -9.46
C GLN A 137 -14.68 1.39 -10.57
N THR A 138 -14.72 2.72 -10.53
CA THR A 138 -15.41 3.50 -11.58
C THR A 138 -14.54 3.78 -12.80
#